data_d2144d8bbcadd1be9f38458c6344dab1
#
_entry.id   d2144d8bbcadd1be9f38458c6344dab1
#
_cell.length_a   1.000
_cell.length_b   1.000
_cell.length_c   1.000
_cell.angle_alpha   90.00
_cell.angle_beta   90.00
_cell.angle_gamma   90.00
#
_symmetry.space_group_name_H-M   'P 1'
#
loop_
_entity.id
_entity.type
_entity.pdbx_description
1 polymer ?
#
loop_
_entity_poly.entity_id
_entity_poly.type
_entity_poly.pdbx_seq_one_letter_code
_entity_poly.pdbx_strand_id
1 'polypeptide(L)'
;MTVLPPAFFKLGEIMSDIAEAMPPASRFATTLDRIERFYLLLLRAAILIIATGVLIWAAWLAVSATVRIMRSPESVVEQPVSVAASELPSAIAPEAAKAAAKRNEGPSLKAERQFYSRFVDQYHSLYQTRFEPFRRAEDKRLNRDEFDDNFVKSGERLAALARGEGDFAKDRTDLEELLQTMTQASTLPETMARLKQYKEAVKKPVRRQVERFRIESRRGWDSLSTNCESWYEAPIGCAVTRQVSVPYTQTVTSMALPDGLLSHTQIFRGMQDRYFALLTERREREAASVSAKRADIAEGQIIGWGSLHLMLYVLAGFLILMFFFLLIAIERHQRRINTCI
;
A
#
# COMPACT_ATOMS: atom_id res chain seq x y z
N MET A 1 -45.39 -91.33 24.11
CA MET A 1 -46.66 -91.17 23.36
C MET A 1 -47.62 -90.38 24.21
N THR A 2 -47.73 -89.11 24.04
CA THR A 2 -48.65 -88.25 24.79
C THR A 2 -49.54 -87.57 23.81
N VAL A 3 -50.82 -87.92 23.83
CA VAL A 3 -51.86 -87.46 22.91
C VAL A 3 -52.27 -86.04 23.39
N LEU A 4 -52.16 -85.05 22.48
CA LEU A 4 -52.68 -83.69 22.67
C LEU A 4 -54.21 -83.68 22.49
N PRO A 5 -54.98 -82.91 23.26
CA PRO A 5 -56.44 -82.85 23.12
C PRO A 5 -56.83 -81.88 21.97
N PRO A 6 -57.97 -82.10 21.32
CA PRO A 6 -58.42 -81.31 20.20
C PRO A 6 -59.19 -80.03 20.69
N ALA A 7 -58.42 -78.99 21.08
CA ALA A 7 -58.98 -77.73 21.50
C ALA A 7 -58.80 -76.58 20.45
N PHE A 8 -58.21 -76.86 19.29
CA PHE A 8 -57.92 -75.82 18.32
C PHE A 8 -59.01 -75.55 17.26
N PHE A 9 -60.11 -76.34 17.25
CA PHE A 9 -61.11 -76.19 16.19
C PHE A 9 -62.25 -75.18 16.51
N LYS A 10 -62.31 -74.61 17.71
CA LYS A 10 -63.36 -73.63 18.08
C LYS A 10 -62.97 -72.16 17.96
N LEU A 11 -61.69 -71.83 17.71
CA LEU A 11 -61.25 -70.44 17.60
C LEU A 11 -61.50 -69.86 16.20
N GLY A 12 -61.60 -70.71 15.18
CA GLY A 12 -61.88 -70.27 13.80
C GLY A 12 -63.31 -69.80 13.57
N GLU A 13 -64.26 -70.40 14.27
CA GLU A 13 -65.70 -70.00 14.14
C GLU A 13 -66.04 -68.71 14.90
N ILE A 14 -65.32 -68.42 15.96
CA ILE A 14 -65.48 -67.15 16.72
C ILE A 14 -64.84 -65.98 15.96
N MET A 15 -63.82 -66.19 15.17
CA MET A 15 -63.22 -65.14 14.36
C MET A 15 -64.00 -64.80 13.09
N SER A 16 -64.82 -65.72 12.57
CA SER A 16 -65.67 -65.37 11.42
C SER A 16 -66.88 -64.53 11.80
N ASP A 17 -67.47 -64.73 12.99
CA ASP A 17 -68.55 -63.89 13.49
C ASP A 17 -68.14 -62.50 13.92
N ILE A 18 -66.89 -62.28 14.29
CA ILE A 18 -66.41 -60.94 14.65
C ILE A 18 -66.14 -60.13 13.35
N ALA A 19 -65.85 -60.79 12.23
CA ALA A 19 -65.58 -60.10 10.96
C ALA A 19 -66.88 -59.54 10.30
N GLU A 20 -68.01 -60.08 10.62
CA GLU A 20 -69.31 -59.66 10.05
C GLU A 20 -70.03 -58.54 10.83
N ALA A 21 -69.50 -58.23 12.03
CA ALA A 21 -70.09 -57.17 12.89
C ALA A 21 -69.35 -55.79 12.81
N MET A 22 -68.51 -55.56 11.76
CA MET A 22 -67.96 -54.22 11.57
C MET A 22 -69.01 -53.27 11.00
N PRO A 23 -69.41 -52.20 11.72
CA PRO A 23 -70.34 -51.22 11.21
C PRO A 23 -69.76 -50.58 9.96
N PRO A 24 -70.62 -50.23 8.96
CA PRO A 24 -70.15 -49.61 7.72
C PRO A 24 -69.35 -48.34 8.06
N ALA A 25 -68.10 -48.33 7.60
CA ALA A 25 -67.17 -47.23 7.82
C ALA A 25 -67.86 -45.88 7.69
N SER A 26 -68.02 -45.17 8.81
CA SER A 26 -68.78 -43.95 8.87
C SER A 26 -68.27 -42.99 7.83
N ARG A 27 -69.14 -42.21 7.14
CA ARG A 27 -68.68 -41.21 6.14
C ARG A 27 -67.57 -40.28 6.67
N PHE A 28 -67.48 -40.17 7.98
CA PHE A 28 -66.37 -39.48 8.67
C PHE A 28 -64.99 -40.13 8.47
N ALA A 29 -64.91 -41.49 8.55
CA ALA A 29 -63.62 -42.19 8.38
C ALA A 29 -63.09 -42.02 6.94
N THR A 30 -63.95 -42.03 5.93
CA THR A 30 -63.57 -41.81 4.53
C THR A 30 -63.17 -40.37 4.21
N THR A 31 -63.72 -39.38 4.90
CA THR A 31 -63.32 -37.98 4.78
C THR A 31 -62.00 -37.72 5.49
N LEU A 32 -61.77 -38.30 6.66
CA LEU A 32 -60.48 -38.19 7.37
C LEU A 32 -59.32 -38.82 6.53
N ASP A 33 -59.55 -40.00 5.95
CA ASP A 33 -58.55 -40.67 5.10
C ASP A 33 -58.22 -39.87 3.82
N ARG A 34 -59.21 -39.13 3.29
CA ARG A 34 -59.00 -38.24 2.15
C ARG A 34 -58.24 -36.98 2.54
N ILE A 35 -58.49 -36.41 3.70
CA ILE A 35 -57.77 -35.24 4.24
C ILE A 35 -56.33 -35.64 4.56
N GLU A 36 -56.09 -36.81 5.17
CA GLU A 36 -54.78 -37.31 5.48
C GLU A 36 -53.94 -37.52 4.22
N ARG A 37 -54.50 -38.11 3.17
CA ARG A 37 -53.84 -38.29 1.87
C ARG A 37 -53.53 -36.96 1.21
N PHE A 38 -54.41 -35.99 1.27
CA PHE A 38 -54.18 -34.66 0.73
C PHE A 38 -53.06 -33.94 1.48
N TYR A 39 -53.09 -34.00 2.82
CA TYR A 39 -52.05 -33.42 3.67
C TYR A 39 -50.69 -34.05 3.41
N LEU A 40 -50.59 -35.38 3.31
CA LEU A 40 -49.36 -36.08 2.98
C LEU A 40 -48.82 -35.74 1.59
N LEU A 41 -49.70 -35.55 0.62
CA LEU A 41 -49.33 -35.14 -0.75
C LEU A 41 -48.78 -33.71 -0.74
N LEU A 42 -49.46 -32.79 -0.04
CA LEU A 42 -49.00 -31.40 0.11
C LEU A 42 -47.71 -31.30 0.88
N LEU A 43 -47.54 -32.08 1.94
CA LEU A 43 -46.28 -32.16 2.69
C LEU A 43 -45.13 -32.65 1.82
N ARG A 44 -45.36 -33.70 1.01
CA ARG A 44 -44.33 -34.20 0.06
C ARG A 44 -43.96 -33.15 -0.98
N ALA A 45 -44.95 -32.44 -1.54
CA ALA A 45 -44.69 -31.39 -2.50
C ALA A 45 -43.90 -30.23 -1.86
N ALA A 46 -44.24 -29.80 -0.66
CA ALA A 46 -43.52 -28.77 0.08
C ALA A 46 -42.06 -29.19 0.36
N ILE A 47 -41.85 -30.41 0.82
CA ILE A 47 -40.47 -30.93 1.07
C ILE A 47 -39.65 -30.97 -0.22
N LEU A 48 -40.24 -31.39 -1.37
CA LEU A 48 -39.56 -31.40 -2.65
C LEU A 48 -39.18 -30.00 -3.11
N ILE A 49 -40.07 -29.02 -2.96
CA ILE A 49 -39.80 -27.62 -3.33
C ILE A 49 -38.66 -27.06 -2.47
N ILE A 50 -38.72 -27.26 -1.15
CA ILE A 50 -37.66 -26.82 -0.23
C ILE A 50 -36.33 -27.50 -0.57
N ALA A 51 -36.35 -28.82 -0.78
CA ALA A 51 -35.14 -29.58 -1.11
C ALA A 51 -34.49 -29.08 -2.42
N THR A 52 -35.34 -28.82 -3.44
CA THR A 52 -34.84 -28.29 -4.74
C THR A 52 -34.27 -26.88 -4.57
N GLY A 53 -34.91 -26.02 -3.79
CA GLY A 53 -34.43 -24.67 -3.47
C GLY A 53 -33.08 -24.71 -2.75
N VAL A 54 -32.91 -25.58 -1.76
CA VAL A 54 -31.65 -25.79 -1.03
C VAL A 54 -30.54 -26.30 -1.96
N LEU A 55 -30.84 -27.23 -2.86
CA LEU A 55 -29.84 -27.74 -3.83
C LEU A 55 -29.40 -26.66 -4.82
N ILE A 56 -30.34 -25.85 -5.34
CA ILE A 56 -30.00 -24.73 -6.22
C ILE A 56 -29.14 -23.71 -5.49
N TRP A 57 -29.49 -23.38 -4.24
CA TRP A 57 -28.69 -22.45 -3.42
C TRP A 57 -27.28 -23.01 -3.12
N ALA A 58 -27.16 -24.29 -2.79
CA ALA A 58 -25.87 -24.97 -2.59
C ALA A 58 -25.02 -24.99 -3.87
N ALA A 59 -25.63 -25.22 -5.02
CA ALA A 59 -24.94 -25.16 -6.32
C ALA A 59 -24.43 -23.74 -6.62
N TRP A 60 -25.23 -22.72 -6.35
CA TRP A 60 -24.79 -21.32 -6.49
C TRP A 60 -23.63 -20.97 -5.55
N LEU A 61 -23.68 -21.43 -4.30
CA LEU A 61 -22.57 -21.27 -3.35
C LEU A 61 -21.29 -21.94 -3.85
N ALA A 62 -21.39 -23.15 -4.38
CA ALA A 62 -20.25 -23.88 -4.93
C ALA A 62 -19.59 -23.14 -6.09
N VAL A 63 -20.38 -22.65 -7.05
CA VAL A 63 -19.85 -21.86 -8.18
C VAL A 63 -19.21 -20.57 -7.71
N SER A 64 -19.87 -19.83 -6.82
CA SER A 64 -19.33 -18.56 -6.30
C SER A 64 -18.06 -18.75 -5.49
N ALA A 65 -17.97 -19.81 -4.68
CA ALA A 65 -16.76 -20.18 -3.94
C ALA A 65 -15.60 -20.53 -4.86
N THR A 66 -15.85 -21.34 -5.89
CA THR A 66 -14.83 -21.75 -6.87
C THR A 66 -14.24 -20.54 -7.59
N VAL A 67 -15.06 -19.62 -8.05
CA VAL A 67 -14.62 -18.39 -8.74
C VAL A 67 -13.73 -17.53 -7.82
N ARG A 68 -14.06 -17.45 -6.51
CA ARG A 68 -13.26 -16.68 -5.54
C ARG A 68 -11.93 -17.36 -5.22
N ILE A 69 -11.92 -18.68 -5.07
CA ILE A 69 -10.72 -19.45 -4.72
C ILE A 69 -9.73 -19.48 -5.90
N MET A 70 -10.21 -19.51 -7.15
CA MET A 70 -9.37 -19.54 -8.33
C MET A 70 -8.66 -18.23 -8.66
N ARG A 71 -9.05 -17.11 -8.08
CA ARG A 71 -8.34 -15.84 -8.26
C ARG A 71 -7.04 -15.86 -7.48
N SER A 72 -5.90 -15.77 -8.19
CA SER A 72 -4.59 -15.67 -7.56
C SER A 72 -4.28 -14.22 -7.18
N PRO A 73 -3.86 -13.93 -5.93
CA PRO A 73 -3.36 -12.61 -5.54
C PRO A 73 -2.13 -12.16 -6.35
N GLU A 74 -1.36 -13.13 -6.86
CA GLU A 74 -0.15 -12.88 -7.67
C GLU A 74 -0.47 -12.37 -9.09
N SER A 75 -1.72 -12.52 -9.55
CA SER A 75 -2.15 -11.99 -10.86
C SER A 75 -2.23 -10.46 -10.89
N VAL A 76 -2.22 -9.80 -9.74
CA VAL A 76 -2.20 -8.32 -9.65
C VAL A 76 -0.76 -7.84 -9.82
N VAL A 77 -0.47 -7.30 -11.02
CA VAL A 77 0.84 -6.74 -11.38
C VAL A 77 0.83 -5.23 -11.17
N GLU A 78 1.94 -4.68 -10.67
CA GLU A 78 2.14 -3.23 -10.56
C GLU A 78 2.19 -2.59 -11.94
N GLN A 79 1.50 -1.46 -12.10
CA GLN A 79 1.54 -0.70 -13.35
C GLN A 79 2.73 0.26 -13.37
N PRO A 80 3.37 0.48 -14.53
CA PRO A 80 4.43 1.46 -14.65
C PRO A 80 3.88 2.87 -14.39
N VAL A 81 4.59 3.61 -13.54
CA VAL A 81 4.21 4.98 -13.14
C VAL A 81 5.11 5.98 -13.84
N SER A 82 4.53 7.00 -14.48
CA SER A 82 5.23 8.11 -15.14
C SER A 82 4.84 9.46 -14.55
N VAL A 83 5.71 10.47 -14.67
CA VAL A 83 5.49 11.84 -14.19
C VAL A 83 5.36 12.79 -15.38
N ALA A 84 4.31 13.60 -15.41
CA ALA A 84 4.11 14.57 -16.48
C ALA A 84 4.97 15.83 -16.26
N ALA A 85 5.52 16.38 -17.35
CA ALA A 85 6.37 17.56 -17.31
C ALA A 85 5.67 18.82 -16.78
N SER A 86 4.35 18.92 -16.96
CA SER A 86 3.52 20.03 -16.47
C SER A 86 3.39 20.09 -14.93
N GLU A 87 3.74 19.02 -14.23
CA GLU A 87 3.64 18.95 -12.77
C GLU A 87 4.90 19.45 -12.04
N LEU A 88 6.00 19.66 -12.75
CA LEU A 88 7.27 20.07 -12.16
C LEU A 88 7.32 21.54 -11.73
N PRO A 89 6.77 22.53 -12.48
CA PRO A 89 6.87 23.94 -12.12
C PRO A 89 6.13 24.34 -10.85
N SER A 90 5.13 23.56 -10.41
CA SER A 90 4.26 23.90 -9.29
C SER A 90 4.94 23.83 -7.90
N ALA A 91 6.13 23.24 -7.80
CA ALA A 91 6.76 22.88 -6.53
C ALA A 91 8.01 23.69 -6.16
N ILE A 92 8.25 24.81 -6.79
CA ILE A 92 9.44 25.61 -6.49
C ILE A 92 9.18 26.53 -5.28
N ALA A 93 9.21 25.92 -4.08
CA ALA A 93 9.33 26.62 -2.81
C ALA A 93 10.70 26.27 -2.18
N PRO A 94 11.37 27.21 -1.47
CA PRO A 94 12.76 27.00 -1.06
C PRO A 94 12.88 26.12 0.18
N GLU A 95 13.58 25.00 0.08
CA GLU A 95 14.00 24.22 1.24
C GLU A 95 15.44 23.67 1.07
N ALA A 96 16.14 23.49 2.19
CA ALA A 96 17.59 23.43 2.29
C ALA A 96 18.21 22.05 1.99
N ALA A 97 19.42 22.05 1.39
CA ALA A 97 20.19 20.86 1.00
C ALA A 97 21.14 20.37 2.08
N LYS A 98 21.32 19.05 2.21
CA LYS A 98 22.34 18.37 3.03
C LYS A 98 23.39 17.69 2.16
N ALA A 99 24.65 17.74 2.60
CA ALA A 99 25.84 17.23 1.91
C ALA A 99 26.12 15.75 2.16
N ALA A 100 26.74 15.08 1.20
CA ALA A 100 27.08 13.66 1.24
C ALA A 100 28.59 13.36 1.04
N ALA A 101 29.07 12.22 1.58
CA ALA A 101 30.46 11.82 1.72
C ALA A 101 30.95 10.87 0.62
N LYS A 102 32.27 10.90 0.31
CA LYS A 102 32.96 10.05 -0.70
C LYS A 102 33.21 8.63 -0.19
N ARG A 103 33.11 7.62 -1.07
CA ARG A 103 33.52 6.22 -0.82
C ARG A 103 34.15 5.53 -2.03
N ASN A 104 34.96 4.50 -1.73
CA ASN A 104 35.87 3.76 -2.61
C ASN A 104 35.15 2.73 -3.49
N GLU A 105 35.77 2.43 -4.63
CA GLU A 105 35.24 1.63 -5.74
C GLU A 105 35.44 0.11 -5.54
N GLY A 106 34.43 -0.68 -5.95
CA GLY A 106 34.40 -2.13 -6.09
C GLY A 106 34.35 -2.60 -7.56
N PRO A 107 34.43 -3.90 -7.88
CA PRO A 107 34.82 -4.40 -9.21
C PRO A 107 33.71 -4.30 -10.28
N SER A 108 34.21 -3.90 -11.43
CA SER A 108 33.68 -4.06 -12.80
C SER A 108 32.19 -3.85 -13.09
N LEU A 109 31.73 -2.63 -12.95
CA LEU A 109 30.44 -2.13 -13.48
C LEU A 109 30.72 -1.26 -14.74
N LYS A 110 31.29 -1.84 -15.80
CA LYS A 110 31.71 -1.07 -16.99
C LYS A 110 30.53 -0.50 -17.79
N ALA A 111 29.48 -1.30 -17.98
CA ALA A 111 28.30 -0.89 -18.72
C ALA A 111 27.51 0.18 -17.98
N GLU A 112 27.35 0.02 -16.68
CA GLU A 112 26.68 0.97 -15.78
C GLU A 112 27.45 2.29 -15.72
N ARG A 113 28.78 2.24 -15.57
CA ARG A 113 29.63 3.45 -15.61
C ARG A 113 29.52 4.18 -16.93
N GLN A 114 29.48 3.46 -18.06
CA GLN A 114 29.33 4.06 -19.37
C GLN A 114 27.94 4.69 -19.54
N PHE A 115 26.89 4.08 -18.98
CA PHE A 115 25.56 4.66 -18.98
C PHE A 115 25.54 5.97 -18.18
N TYR A 116 26.00 5.97 -16.92
CA TYR A 116 25.98 7.17 -16.09
C TYR A 116 26.84 8.29 -16.68
N SER A 117 28.00 8.00 -17.24
CA SER A 117 28.81 9.01 -17.91
C SER A 117 28.06 9.66 -19.07
N ARG A 118 27.41 8.88 -19.94
CA ARG A 118 26.59 9.40 -21.04
C ARG A 118 25.40 10.19 -20.54
N PHE A 119 24.73 9.71 -19.50
CA PHE A 119 23.60 10.40 -18.89
C PHE A 119 24.03 11.78 -18.34
N VAL A 120 25.14 11.83 -17.59
CA VAL A 120 25.71 13.10 -17.09
C VAL A 120 26.00 14.06 -18.22
N ASP A 121 26.59 13.60 -19.32
CA ASP A 121 26.89 14.44 -20.48
C ASP A 121 25.62 15.02 -21.11
N GLN A 122 24.58 14.20 -21.29
CA GLN A 122 23.31 14.62 -21.86
C GLN A 122 22.56 15.59 -20.94
N TYR A 123 22.53 15.29 -19.65
CA TYR A 123 21.82 16.07 -18.66
C TYR A 123 22.50 17.41 -18.38
N HIS A 124 23.84 17.43 -18.37
CA HIS A 124 24.63 18.66 -18.31
C HIS A 124 24.46 19.51 -19.58
N SER A 125 24.39 18.90 -20.76
CA SER A 125 24.11 19.60 -22.01
C SER A 125 22.71 20.24 -22.00
N LEU A 126 21.70 19.55 -21.47
CA LEU A 126 20.36 20.12 -21.26
C LEU A 126 20.44 21.35 -20.34
N TYR A 127 21.13 21.25 -19.21
CA TYR A 127 21.32 22.34 -18.27
C TYR A 127 22.01 23.55 -18.96
N GLN A 128 23.13 23.31 -19.65
CA GLN A 128 23.87 24.34 -20.37
C GLN A 128 23.03 25.05 -21.45
N THR A 129 22.19 24.28 -22.15
CA THR A 129 21.40 24.82 -23.25
C THR A 129 20.17 25.58 -22.77
N ARG A 130 19.52 25.13 -21.70
CA ARG A 130 18.20 25.63 -21.28
C ARG A 130 18.22 26.52 -20.05
N PHE A 131 19.17 26.34 -19.13
CA PHE A 131 19.21 27.03 -17.83
C PHE A 131 20.38 28.00 -17.73
N GLU A 132 21.56 27.61 -18.19
CA GLU A 132 22.77 28.45 -18.12
C GLU A 132 22.65 29.78 -18.88
N PRO A 133 21.91 29.93 -19.98
CA PRO A 133 21.70 31.24 -20.64
C PRO A 133 21.04 32.29 -19.74
N PHE A 134 20.37 31.84 -18.65
CA PHE A 134 19.76 32.68 -17.64
C PHE A 134 20.66 32.93 -16.42
N ARG A 135 21.89 32.43 -16.44
CA ARG A 135 22.92 32.66 -15.45
C ARG A 135 23.26 34.15 -15.37
N ARG A 136 23.43 34.67 -14.18
CA ARG A 136 23.93 36.04 -13.94
C ARG A 136 25.46 36.02 -13.93
N ALA A 137 26.07 37.18 -14.15
CA ALA A 137 27.54 37.31 -14.19
C ALA A 137 28.21 36.89 -12.87
N GLU A 138 27.51 37.05 -11.76
CA GLU A 138 27.99 36.71 -10.41
C GLU A 138 27.81 35.24 -10.03
N ASP A 139 26.99 34.51 -10.77
CA ASP A 139 26.72 33.10 -10.48
C ASP A 139 27.92 32.24 -10.95
N LYS A 140 28.25 31.26 -10.13
CA LYS A 140 29.29 30.29 -10.49
C LYS A 140 28.82 29.44 -11.68
N ARG A 141 29.71 29.29 -12.67
CA ARG A 141 29.52 28.33 -13.74
C ARG A 141 29.83 26.94 -13.23
N LEU A 142 28.94 25.99 -13.45
CA LEU A 142 29.16 24.60 -13.07
C LEU A 142 29.91 23.87 -14.19
N ASN A 143 31.02 23.24 -13.83
CA ASN A 143 31.68 22.30 -14.71
C ASN A 143 30.95 20.94 -14.68
N ARG A 144 31.36 19.99 -15.55
CA ARG A 144 30.73 18.69 -15.67
C ARG A 144 30.76 17.88 -14.36
N ASP A 145 31.90 17.88 -13.68
CA ASP A 145 32.06 17.08 -12.47
C ASP A 145 31.30 17.68 -11.29
N GLU A 146 31.33 19.01 -11.14
CA GLU A 146 30.51 19.72 -10.16
C GLU A 146 28.99 19.53 -10.43
N PHE A 147 28.61 19.45 -11.71
CA PHE A 147 27.23 19.18 -12.08
C PHE A 147 26.84 17.74 -11.69
N ASP A 148 27.69 16.76 -11.95
CA ASP A 148 27.46 15.38 -11.54
C ASP A 148 27.32 15.26 -10.02
N ASP A 149 28.26 15.82 -9.27
CA ASP A 149 28.24 15.80 -7.79
C ASP A 149 26.97 16.46 -7.20
N ASN A 150 26.45 17.47 -7.88
CA ASN A 150 25.29 18.23 -7.40
C ASN A 150 23.94 17.63 -7.78
N PHE A 151 23.82 16.98 -8.95
CA PHE A 151 22.54 16.61 -9.55
C PHE A 151 22.39 15.12 -9.82
N VAL A 152 23.42 14.43 -10.30
CA VAL A 152 23.32 13.03 -10.71
C VAL A 152 23.91 12.10 -9.67
N LYS A 153 25.07 12.48 -9.10
CA LYS A 153 25.83 11.69 -8.11
C LYS A 153 26.16 10.29 -8.64
N SER A 154 26.68 10.25 -9.87
CA SER A 154 26.96 9.00 -10.57
C SER A 154 27.90 8.08 -9.79
N GLY A 155 28.89 8.63 -9.08
CA GLY A 155 29.80 7.88 -8.23
C GLY A 155 29.11 7.20 -7.04
N GLU A 156 28.16 7.88 -6.36
CA GLU A 156 27.38 7.31 -5.26
C GLU A 156 26.47 6.18 -5.74
N ARG A 157 25.82 6.38 -6.92
CA ARG A 157 24.94 5.35 -7.53
C ARG A 157 25.74 4.11 -7.92
N LEU A 158 26.90 4.28 -8.55
CA LEU A 158 27.79 3.15 -8.87
C LEU A 158 28.28 2.43 -7.62
N ALA A 159 28.61 3.16 -6.56
CA ALA A 159 28.99 2.56 -5.29
C ALA A 159 27.82 1.78 -4.64
N ALA A 160 26.60 2.27 -4.73
CA ALA A 160 25.40 1.56 -4.25
C ALA A 160 25.15 0.26 -5.05
N LEU A 161 25.29 0.32 -6.38
CA LEU A 161 25.19 -0.87 -7.23
C LEU A 161 26.28 -1.90 -6.92
N ALA A 162 27.52 -1.45 -6.67
CA ALA A 162 28.62 -2.33 -6.28
C ALA A 162 28.37 -3.05 -4.94
N ARG A 163 27.57 -2.45 -4.04
CA ARG A 163 27.16 -3.07 -2.77
C ARG A 163 25.90 -3.92 -2.89
N GLY A 164 25.27 -4.00 -4.07
CA GLY A 164 24.00 -4.69 -4.26
C GLY A 164 22.79 -3.96 -3.64
N GLU A 165 22.93 -2.67 -3.31
CA GLU A 165 21.89 -1.84 -2.68
C GLU A 165 20.98 -1.16 -3.71
N GLY A 166 21.26 -1.30 -5.02
CA GLY A 166 20.54 -0.64 -6.10
C GLY A 166 20.10 -1.58 -7.22
N ASP A 167 19.04 -1.20 -7.92
CA ASP A 167 18.60 -1.84 -9.16
C ASP A 167 18.93 -0.92 -10.35
N PHE A 168 19.93 -1.32 -11.13
CA PHE A 168 20.39 -0.55 -12.29
C PHE A 168 19.30 -0.40 -13.36
N ALA A 169 18.49 -1.43 -13.61
CA ALA A 169 17.45 -1.36 -14.65
C ALA A 169 16.40 -0.31 -14.28
N LYS A 170 16.01 -0.28 -13.01
CA LYS A 170 15.08 0.72 -12.47
C LYS A 170 15.68 2.12 -12.49
N ASP A 171 16.92 2.29 -11.99
CA ASP A 171 17.60 3.59 -11.95
C ASP A 171 17.83 4.16 -13.35
N ARG A 172 18.16 3.31 -14.31
CA ARG A 172 18.30 3.68 -15.72
C ARG A 172 16.98 4.23 -16.28
N THR A 173 15.89 3.50 -16.08
CA THR A 173 14.57 3.93 -16.57
C THR A 173 14.16 5.27 -15.95
N ASP A 174 14.35 5.43 -14.63
CA ASP A 174 14.02 6.65 -13.89
C ASP A 174 14.82 7.85 -14.40
N LEU A 175 16.10 7.66 -14.70
CA LEU A 175 16.96 8.73 -15.22
C LEU A 175 16.65 9.07 -16.69
N GLU A 176 16.37 8.09 -17.53
CA GLU A 176 15.94 8.32 -18.92
C GLU A 176 14.61 9.10 -18.97
N GLU A 177 13.64 8.75 -18.13
CA GLU A 177 12.37 9.48 -17.98
C GLU A 177 12.60 10.89 -17.39
N LEU A 178 13.47 11.04 -16.38
CA LEU A 178 13.86 12.34 -15.84
C LEU A 178 14.39 13.26 -16.93
N LEU A 179 15.32 12.79 -17.75
CA LEU A 179 15.91 13.58 -18.84
C LEU A 179 14.83 14.05 -19.81
N GLN A 180 13.93 13.16 -20.22
CA GLN A 180 12.82 13.48 -21.10
C GLN A 180 11.88 14.51 -20.48
N THR A 181 11.48 14.29 -19.24
CA THR A 181 10.54 15.16 -18.51
C THR A 181 11.15 16.53 -18.26
N MET A 182 12.42 16.61 -17.84
CA MET A 182 13.14 17.87 -17.66
C MET A 182 13.34 18.64 -18.97
N THR A 183 13.57 17.93 -20.06
CA THR A 183 13.65 18.56 -21.41
C THR A 183 12.34 19.24 -21.77
N GLN A 184 11.22 18.56 -21.57
CA GLN A 184 9.89 19.12 -21.84
C GLN A 184 9.57 20.26 -20.86
N ALA A 185 9.80 20.06 -19.56
CA ALA A 185 9.50 21.05 -18.53
C ALA A 185 10.34 22.33 -18.68
N SER A 186 11.56 22.25 -19.20
CA SER A 186 12.42 23.41 -19.48
C SER A 186 11.83 24.35 -20.53
N THR A 187 10.94 23.87 -21.41
CA THR A 187 10.30 24.65 -22.46
C THR A 187 8.97 25.26 -22.05
N LEU A 188 8.44 24.90 -20.89
CA LEU A 188 7.16 25.42 -20.41
C LEU A 188 7.23 26.93 -20.16
N PRO A 189 6.16 27.67 -20.49
CA PRO A 189 6.12 29.13 -20.36
C PRO A 189 6.35 29.59 -18.91
N GLU A 190 5.88 28.84 -17.92
CA GLU A 190 6.10 29.14 -16.50
C GLU A 190 7.58 29.04 -16.10
N THR A 191 8.28 27.98 -16.53
CA THR A 191 9.71 27.79 -16.29
C THR A 191 10.51 28.93 -16.94
N MET A 192 10.20 29.23 -18.19
CA MET A 192 10.86 30.29 -18.93
C MET A 192 10.60 31.67 -18.30
N ALA A 193 9.39 31.95 -17.85
CA ALA A 193 9.06 33.21 -17.16
C ALA A 193 9.89 33.38 -15.87
N ARG A 194 10.02 32.32 -15.05
CA ARG A 194 10.83 32.35 -13.81
C ARG A 194 12.31 32.54 -14.09
N LEU A 195 12.84 31.85 -15.10
CA LEU A 195 14.24 32.01 -15.52
C LEU A 195 14.53 33.43 -16.01
N LYS A 196 13.66 34.03 -16.83
CA LYS A 196 13.75 35.43 -17.26
C LYS A 196 13.67 36.39 -16.07
N GLN A 197 12.71 36.20 -15.19
CA GLN A 197 12.55 37.00 -13.97
C GLN A 197 13.83 36.97 -13.12
N TYR A 198 14.49 35.81 -12.98
CA TYR A 198 15.76 35.71 -12.28
C TYR A 198 16.86 36.52 -12.98
N LYS A 199 17.01 36.37 -14.29
CA LYS A 199 18.06 37.08 -15.08
C LYS A 199 17.90 38.59 -15.00
N GLU A 200 16.69 39.08 -15.09
CA GLU A 200 16.33 40.52 -15.18
C GLU A 200 16.20 41.18 -13.80
N ALA A 201 16.18 40.41 -12.74
CA ALA A 201 15.97 40.95 -11.40
C ALA A 201 17.07 41.90 -10.96
N VAL A 202 16.66 43.08 -10.48
CA VAL A 202 17.56 44.08 -9.93
C VAL A 202 17.74 43.84 -8.43
N LYS A 203 19.00 43.88 -7.98
CA LYS A 203 19.31 43.80 -6.55
C LYS A 203 18.78 45.05 -5.83
N LYS A 204 18.14 44.83 -4.68
CA LYS A 204 17.66 45.90 -3.82
C LYS A 204 18.50 45.96 -2.53
N PRO A 205 18.70 47.17 -1.96
CA PRO A 205 19.40 47.27 -0.68
C PRO A 205 18.52 46.68 0.44
N VAL A 206 19.01 45.62 1.07
CA VAL A 206 18.35 44.95 2.20
C VAL A 206 19.18 45.20 3.45
N ARG A 207 18.52 45.69 4.51
CA ARG A 207 19.13 45.86 5.81
C ARG A 207 19.03 44.56 6.59
N ARG A 208 20.14 43.95 6.91
CA ARG A 208 20.21 42.76 7.77
C ARG A 208 20.92 43.08 9.07
N GLN A 209 20.38 42.60 10.16
CA GLN A 209 21.06 42.59 11.44
C GLN A 209 21.97 41.37 11.46
N VAL A 210 23.27 41.64 11.60
CA VAL A 210 24.29 40.61 11.70
C VAL A 210 24.88 40.66 13.09
N GLU A 211 24.86 39.55 13.78
CA GLU A 211 25.51 39.42 15.08
C GLU A 211 27.02 39.32 14.85
N ARG A 212 27.77 40.22 15.44
CA ARG A 212 29.22 40.23 15.42
C ARG A 212 29.75 40.19 16.84
N PHE A 213 30.96 39.71 16.97
CA PHE A 213 31.65 39.65 18.24
C PHE A 213 32.77 40.68 18.25
N ARG A 214 32.83 41.50 19.32
CA ARG A 214 34.01 42.34 19.58
C ARG A 214 34.70 41.87 20.85
N ILE A 215 36.01 41.94 20.85
CA ILE A 215 36.79 41.64 22.05
C ILE A 215 36.82 42.88 22.90
N GLU A 216 36.26 42.78 24.10
CA GLU A 216 36.36 43.81 25.12
C GLU A 216 37.28 43.35 26.25
N SER A 217 38.16 44.24 26.65
CA SER A 217 38.98 44.02 27.84
C SER A 217 38.16 44.39 29.07
N ARG A 218 37.72 43.39 29.82
CA ARG A 218 37.00 43.62 31.09
C ARG A 218 37.91 43.33 32.26
N ARG A 219 38.00 44.32 33.16
CA ARG A 219 38.69 44.16 34.43
C ARG A 219 37.77 43.41 35.40
N GLY A 220 38.20 42.25 35.85
CA GLY A 220 37.49 41.40 36.81
C GLY A 220 38.41 41.01 37.97
N TRP A 221 37.85 40.69 39.11
CA TRP A 221 38.58 40.16 40.25
C TRP A 221 38.75 38.65 40.11
N ASP A 222 40.00 38.20 40.25
CA ASP A 222 40.30 36.74 40.20
C ASP A 222 40.99 36.36 41.52
N SER A 223 40.25 35.66 42.38
CA SER A 223 40.72 35.19 43.68
C SER A 223 41.77 34.05 43.60
N LEU A 224 41.92 33.42 42.43
CA LEU A 224 42.87 32.33 42.23
C LEU A 224 44.14 32.78 41.49
N SER A 225 44.21 34.02 41.04
CA SER A 225 45.34 34.52 40.28
C SER A 225 46.48 34.90 41.23
N THR A 226 47.64 34.30 40.98
CA THR A 226 48.90 34.64 41.68
C THR A 226 49.73 35.69 40.95
N ASN A 227 49.32 36.13 39.77
CA ASN A 227 50.05 37.02 38.87
C ASN A 227 49.47 38.44 38.96
N CYS A 228 49.56 39.03 40.14
CA CYS A 228 49.07 40.37 40.44
C CYS A 228 50.10 41.44 40.10
N GLU A 229 49.64 42.61 39.63
CA GLU A 229 50.51 43.75 39.40
C GLU A 229 51.14 44.29 40.73
N SER A 230 50.48 44.00 41.86
CA SER A 230 50.92 44.42 43.17
C SER A 230 51.12 43.22 44.10
N TRP A 231 52.26 43.10 44.74
CA TRP A 231 52.65 41.99 45.62
C TRP A 231 51.74 41.84 46.87
N TYR A 232 51.08 42.90 47.30
CA TYR A 232 50.20 42.88 48.47
C TYR A 232 48.78 42.41 48.16
N GLU A 233 48.43 42.32 46.88
CA GLU A 233 47.13 41.77 46.42
C GLU A 233 47.18 40.25 46.25
N ALA A 234 48.38 39.67 46.09
CA ALA A 234 48.56 38.24 45.77
C ALA A 234 47.85 37.25 46.75
N PRO A 235 47.82 37.52 48.10
CA PRO A 235 47.17 36.58 49.04
C PRO A 235 45.64 36.53 48.97
N ILE A 236 45.00 37.52 48.43
CA ILE A 236 43.50 37.64 48.38
C ILE A 236 42.93 37.70 46.98
N GLY A 237 43.80 37.49 45.96
CA GLY A 237 43.43 37.61 44.54
C GLY A 237 43.72 39.03 44.01
N CYS A 238 43.59 39.22 42.72
CA CYS A 238 43.87 40.51 42.09
C CYS A 238 42.94 40.83 40.92
N ALA A 239 42.94 42.09 40.54
CA ALA A 239 42.24 42.59 39.39
C ALA A 239 42.96 42.11 38.10
N VAL A 240 42.36 41.25 37.34
CA VAL A 240 42.87 40.73 36.09
C VAL A 240 42.08 41.27 34.93
N THR A 241 42.75 41.73 33.90
CA THR A 241 42.13 42.13 32.66
C THR A 241 41.94 40.91 31.77
N ARG A 242 40.67 40.49 31.57
CA ARG A 242 40.32 39.37 30.64
C ARG A 242 39.73 39.93 29.35
N GLN A 243 40.16 39.35 28.24
CA GLN A 243 39.51 39.60 26.96
C GLN A 243 38.23 38.76 26.86
N VAL A 244 37.11 39.43 26.79
CA VAL A 244 35.76 38.78 26.69
C VAL A 244 35.17 39.09 25.32
N SER A 245 34.73 38.07 24.62
CA SER A 245 34.01 38.24 23.38
C SER A 245 32.56 38.65 23.69
N VAL A 246 32.19 39.86 23.32
CA VAL A 246 30.87 40.39 23.54
C VAL A 246 30.10 40.46 22.23
N PRO A 247 28.95 39.76 22.10
CA PRO A 247 28.11 39.85 20.91
C PRO A 247 27.49 41.26 20.81
N TYR A 248 27.49 41.80 19.61
CA TYR A 248 26.76 43.01 19.29
C TYR A 248 26.07 42.92 17.95
N THR A 249 24.93 43.53 17.81
CA THR A 249 24.16 43.51 16.56
C THR A 249 24.55 44.73 15.72
N GLN A 250 25.00 44.46 14.51
CA GLN A 250 25.32 45.48 13.51
C GLN A 250 24.33 45.40 12.35
N THR A 251 23.69 46.51 12.01
CA THR A 251 22.88 46.59 10.79
C THR A 251 23.78 46.81 9.60
N VAL A 252 23.83 45.79 8.72
CA VAL A 252 24.59 45.85 7.47
C VAL A 252 23.60 45.99 6.32
N THR A 253 23.82 46.96 5.46
CA THR A 253 23.07 47.10 4.21
C THR A 253 23.80 46.32 3.12
N SER A 254 23.20 45.28 2.62
CA SER A 254 23.71 44.48 1.50
C SER A 254 22.76 44.53 0.31
N MET A 255 23.32 44.49 -0.90
CA MET A 255 22.50 44.40 -2.10
C MET A 255 22.10 42.92 -2.29
N ALA A 256 20.82 42.65 -2.11
CA ALA A 256 20.27 41.30 -2.24
C ALA A 256 19.17 41.25 -3.32
N LEU A 257 18.97 40.06 -3.89
CA LEU A 257 17.85 39.80 -4.77
C LEU A 257 16.54 39.84 -3.96
N PRO A 258 15.40 40.16 -4.60
CA PRO A 258 14.08 40.09 -3.94
C PRO A 258 13.84 38.70 -3.35
N ASP A 259 13.18 38.67 -2.20
CA ASP A 259 12.82 37.42 -1.53
C ASP A 259 11.89 36.59 -2.41
N GLY A 260 12.08 35.25 -2.42
CA GLY A 260 11.31 34.31 -3.23
C GLY A 260 11.79 34.14 -4.67
N LEU A 261 12.84 34.84 -5.08
CA LEU A 261 13.44 34.67 -6.40
C LEU A 261 14.46 33.53 -6.36
N LEU A 262 14.22 32.50 -7.16
CA LEU A 262 15.08 31.33 -7.26
C LEU A 262 16.11 31.49 -8.39
N SER A 263 17.36 31.10 -8.14
CA SER A 263 18.40 31.05 -9.18
C SER A 263 18.10 29.96 -10.21
N HIS A 264 18.71 30.05 -11.39
CA HIS A 264 18.59 29.08 -12.46
C HIS A 264 18.96 27.65 -11.99
N THR A 265 19.97 27.52 -11.11
CA THR A 265 20.36 26.23 -10.48
C THR A 265 19.33 25.73 -9.47
N GLN A 266 18.72 26.64 -8.69
CA GLN A 266 17.65 26.28 -7.75
C GLN A 266 16.38 25.87 -8.47
N ILE A 267 16.02 26.55 -9.59
CA ILE A 267 14.89 26.15 -10.44
C ILE A 267 15.13 24.74 -11.01
N PHE A 268 16.32 24.48 -11.55
CA PHE A 268 16.67 23.16 -12.07
C PHE A 268 16.59 22.08 -11.00
N ARG A 269 17.19 22.33 -9.82
CA ARG A 269 17.15 21.40 -8.67
C ARG A 269 15.73 21.17 -8.18
N GLY A 270 14.95 22.23 -7.99
CA GLY A 270 13.56 22.12 -7.52
C GLY A 270 12.68 21.29 -8.46
N MET A 271 12.89 21.41 -9.77
CA MET A 271 12.19 20.59 -10.75
C MET A 271 12.61 19.10 -10.67
N GLN A 272 13.90 18.83 -10.51
CA GLN A 272 14.42 17.48 -10.33
C GLN A 272 13.90 16.85 -9.02
N ASP A 273 13.98 17.57 -7.92
CA ASP A 273 13.52 17.09 -6.61
C ASP A 273 12.02 16.79 -6.64
N ARG A 274 11.26 17.65 -7.31
CA ARG A 274 9.81 17.43 -7.52
C ARG A 274 9.52 16.19 -8.35
N TYR A 275 10.32 15.95 -9.41
CA TYR A 275 10.19 14.72 -10.20
C TYR A 275 10.32 13.48 -9.33
N PHE A 276 11.40 13.38 -8.54
CA PHE A 276 11.62 12.22 -7.68
C PHE A 276 10.58 12.10 -6.56
N ALA A 277 10.13 13.22 -6.00
CA ALA A 277 9.07 13.21 -5.00
C ALA A 277 7.75 12.67 -5.59
N LEU A 278 7.35 13.15 -6.76
CA LEU A 278 6.15 12.66 -7.45
C LEU A 278 6.26 11.18 -7.85
N LEU A 279 7.43 10.78 -8.34
CA LEU A 279 7.70 9.40 -8.72
C LEU A 279 7.56 8.46 -7.51
N THR A 280 8.14 8.84 -6.38
CA THR A 280 8.05 8.09 -5.11
C THR A 280 6.59 8.03 -4.63
N GLU A 281 5.91 9.16 -4.57
CA GLU A 281 4.50 9.24 -4.15
C GLU A 281 3.59 8.35 -5.01
N ARG A 282 3.78 8.35 -6.32
CA ARG A 282 2.99 7.51 -7.24
C ARG A 282 3.30 6.03 -7.06
N ARG A 283 4.57 5.66 -6.88
CA ARG A 283 4.95 4.27 -6.61
C ARG A 283 4.37 3.78 -5.30
N GLU A 284 4.40 4.59 -4.26
CA GLU A 284 3.78 4.26 -2.97
C GLU A 284 2.27 4.07 -3.10
N ARG A 285 1.60 4.95 -3.85
CA ARG A 285 0.16 4.80 -4.13
C ARG A 285 -0.15 3.54 -4.92
N GLU A 286 0.64 3.24 -5.95
CA GLU A 286 0.46 2.02 -6.75
C GLU A 286 0.71 0.77 -5.89
N ALA A 287 1.79 0.73 -5.11
CA ALA A 287 2.08 -0.36 -4.18
C ALA A 287 0.95 -0.55 -3.15
N ALA A 288 0.41 0.56 -2.60
CA ALA A 288 -0.74 0.52 -1.71
C ALA A 288 -2.00 -0.02 -2.41
N SER A 289 -2.26 0.41 -3.66
CA SER A 289 -3.41 -0.08 -4.44
C SER A 289 -3.30 -1.58 -4.75
N VAL A 290 -2.09 -2.04 -5.11
CA VAL A 290 -1.80 -3.45 -5.37
C VAL A 290 -1.93 -4.28 -4.10
N SER A 291 -1.41 -3.79 -2.97
CA SER A 291 -1.55 -4.48 -1.68
C SER A 291 -3.01 -4.59 -1.23
N ALA A 292 -3.80 -3.53 -1.40
CA ALA A 292 -5.24 -3.56 -1.13
C ALA A 292 -5.98 -4.59 -2.00
N LYS A 293 -5.72 -4.59 -3.32
CA LYS A 293 -6.32 -5.57 -4.23
C LYS A 293 -5.92 -7.01 -3.89
N ARG A 294 -4.66 -7.24 -3.50
CA ARG A 294 -4.20 -8.57 -3.04
C ARG A 294 -4.88 -8.99 -1.74
N ALA A 295 -5.07 -8.05 -0.80
CA ALA A 295 -5.80 -8.29 0.44
C ALA A 295 -7.27 -8.65 0.17
N ASP A 296 -7.97 -7.92 -0.71
CA ASP A 296 -9.35 -8.21 -1.12
C ASP A 296 -9.48 -9.62 -1.75
N ILE A 297 -8.51 -10.02 -2.58
CA ILE A 297 -8.49 -11.35 -3.16
C ILE A 297 -8.27 -12.42 -2.07
N ALA A 298 -7.32 -12.19 -1.14
CA ALA A 298 -7.05 -13.11 -0.04
C ALA A 298 -8.26 -13.26 0.89
N GLU A 299 -8.93 -12.16 1.23
CA GLU A 299 -10.19 -12.17 1.99
C GLU A 299 -11.29 -12.93 1.22
N GLY A 300 -11.42 -12.66 -0.08
CA GLY A 300 -12.33 -13.39 -0.95
C GLY A 300 -12.07 -14.90 -0.97
N GLN A 301 -10.82 -15.34 -0.91
CA GLN A 301 -10.47 -16.77 -0.81
C GLN A 301 -10.90 -17.37 0.54
N ILE A 302 -10.69 -16.68 1.66
CA ILE A 302 -11.12 -17.14 2.99
C ILE A 302 -12.64 -17.30 3.02
N ILE A 303 -13.38 -16.31 2.52
CA ILE A 303 -14.85 -16.39 2.41
C ILE A 303 -15.28 -17.53 1.47
N GLY A 304 -14.54 -17.74 0.37
CA GLY A 304 -14.78 -18.83 -0.57
C GLY A 304 -14.65 -20.21 0.10
N TRP A 305 -13.60 -20.43 0.88
CA TRP A 305 -13.43 -21.67 1.65
C TRP A 305 -14.53 -21.86 2.69
N GLY A 306 -14.92 -20.80 3.41
CA GLY A 306 -16.06 -20.83 4.34
C GLY A 306 -17.37 -21.22 3.65
N SER A 307 -17.64 -20.66 2.47
CA SER A 307 -18.83 -20.97 1.67
C SER A 307 -18.83 -22.43 1.18
N LEU A 308 -17.66 -22.96 0.82
CA LEU A 308 -17.52 -24.35 0.41
C LEU A 308 -17.82 -25.32 1.57
N HIS A 309 -17.29 -25.05 2.75
CA HIS A 309 -17.60 -25.82 3.96
C HIS A 309 -19.10 -25.78 4.28
N LEU A 310 -19.72 -24.61 4.24
CA LEU A 310 -21.16 -24.46 4.47
C LEU A 310 -21.96 -25.30 3.45
N MET A 311 -21.61 -25.27 2.18
CA MET A 311 -22.24 -26.07 1.14
C MET A 311 -22.13 -27.57 1.44
N LEU A 312 -20.94 -28.04 1.88
CA LEU A 312 -20.75 -29.45 2.25
C LEU A 312 -21.63 -29.86 3.44
N TYR A 313 -21.76 -29.01 4.46
CA TYR A 313 -22.67 -29.28 5.60
C TYR A 313 -24.13 -29.36 5.17
N VAL A 314 -24.56 -28.44 4.29
CA VAL A 314 -25.93 -28.46 3.77
C VAL A 314 -26.19 -29.73 2.97
N LEU A 315 -25.23 -30.15 2.11
CA LEU A 315 -25.34 -31.36 1.31
C LEU A 315 -25.39 -32.61 2.23
N ALA A 316 -24.52 -32.68 3.24
CA ALA A 316 -24.51 -33.78 4.20
C ALA A 316 -25.83 -33.87 4.97
N GLY A 317 -26.34 -32.74 5.46
CA GLY A 317 -27.65 -32.70 6.12
C GLY A 317 -28.79 -33.17 5.20
N PHE A 318 -28.77 -32.75 3.94
CA PHE A 318 -29.73 -33.21 2.94
C PHE A 318 -29.64 -34.73 2.71
N LEU A 319 -28.45 -35.29 2.56
CA LEU A 319 -28.25 -36.73 2.38
C LEU A 319 -28.74 -37.52 3.60
N ILE A 320 -28.48 -37.06 4.80
CA ILE A 320 -28.97 -37.67 6.05
C ILE A 320 -30.50 -37.67 6.05
N LEU A 321 -31.11 -36.56 5.71
CA LEU A 321 -32.56 -36.43 5.67
C LEU A 321 -33.19 -37.37 4.62
N MET A 322 -32.60 -37.45 3.42
CA MET A 322 -33.00 -38.40 2.39
C MET A 322 -32.85 -39.85 2.83
N PHE A 323 -31.78 -40.17 3.57
CA PHE A 323 -31.58 -41.51 4.13
C PHE A 323 -32.70 -41.89 5.13
N PHE A 324 -33.07 -40.98 6.01
CA PHE A 324 -34.22 -41.21 6.91
C PHE A 324 -35.54 -41.44 6.18
N PHE A 325 -35.80 -40.66 5.12
CA PHE A 325 -37.00 -40.92 4.30
C PHE A 325 -36.97 -42.27 3.62
N LEU A 326 -35.80 -42.72 3.17
CA LEU A 326 -35.65 -44.04 2.55
C LEU A 326 -35.88 -45.16 3.58
N LEU A 327 -35.38 -45.03 4.81
CA LEU A 327 -35.65 -45.97 5.91
C LEU A 327 -37.16 -46.08 6.22
N ILE A 328 -37.86 -44.95 6.36
CA ILE A 328 -39.30 -44.91 6.59
C ILE A 328 -40.06 -45.56 5.43
N ALA A 329 -39.65 -45.32 4.19
CA ALA A 329 -40.27 -45.91 3.01
C ALA A 329 -40.10 -47.44 3.00
N ILE A 330 -38.92 -47.96 3.34
CA ILE A 330 -38.60 -49.38 3.42
C ILE A 330 -39.43 -50.05 4.53
N GLU A 331 -39.49 -49.42 5.70
CA GLU A 331 -40.30 -49.93 6.82
C GLU A 331 -41.79 -50.02 6.46
N ARG A 332 -42.32 -48.99 5.81
CA ARG A 332 -43.71 -48.99 5.37
C ARG A 332 -43.95 -50.06 4.28
N HIS A 333 -43.00 -50.34 3.41
CA HIS A 333 -43.12 -51.38 2.39
C HIS A 333 -43.12 -52.78 3.06
N GLN A 334 -42.24 -53.01 4.02
CA GLN A 334 -42.15 -54.28 4.77
C GLN A 334 -43.45 -54.54 5.59
N ARG A 335 -44.01 -53.53 6.23
CA ARG A 335 -45.31 -53.68 6.95
C ARG A 335 -46.43 -54.09 6.02
N ARG A 336 -46.48 -53.57 4.76
CA ARG A 336 -47.51 -53.95 3.75
C ARG A 336 -47.36 -55.39 3.30
N ILE A 337 -46.13 -55.92 3.18
CA ILE A 337 -45.93 -57.31 2.80
C ILE A 337 -46.35 -58.24 3.93
N ASN A 338 -46.07 -57.92 5.17
CA ASN A 338 -46.48 -58.74 6.35
C ASN A 338 -47.98 -58.73 6.62
N THR A 339 -48.76 -57.81 6.08
CA THR A 339 -50.22 -57.78 6.22
C THR A 339 -50.91 -58.53 5.10
N CYS A 340 -50.20 -59.00 4.05
CA CYS A 340 -50.72 -59.81 2.96
C CYS A 340 -50.41 -61.31 3.09
N ILE A 341 -49.71 -61.77 4.13
CA ILE A 341 -49.49 -63.15 4.52
C ILE A 341 -50.35 -63.50 5.72
#